data_f82c493bb7befc0140f642aa119d41ec
#
_entry.id   f82c493bb7befc0140f642aa119d41ec
#
_cell.length_a   1.000
_cell.length_b   1.000
_cell.length_c   1.000
_cell.angle_alpha   90.00
_cell.angle_beta   90.00
_cell.angle_gamma   90.00
#
_symmetry.space_group_name_H-M   'P 1'
#
loop_
_entity.id
_entity.type
_entity.pdbx_description
1 polymer ?
#
loop_
_entity_poly.entity_id
_entity_poly.type
_entity_poly.pdbx_seq_one_letter_code
_entity_poly.pdbx_strand_id
1 'polypeptide(L)'
;SWISGSEASGNYLELSAEEIELLQNLKALKDNGTFKNIIVLINSSNAIELDFLNPEICGEDYGIDAAMWIGDVGQTGINGVGQLLAGTVTPSGSLVDTYLYDNLANPAMYNFYTQAYPNAAEYNLLTEGADVQGMYSVYQEGIYLGYRYFETRYEDVVMGTAKAGDYDWATTVAYPFGYGDSYTSFAYSNFNVTESDDAFTVTLKVTNTGKTYSGKETVQVYFQSPYTDYDKANGIEKAAAELCGFAKTDVLAPGASEDVTITVKKSELRTYDANNAKTYILDAGDYYFTAATDSHNAVNNILAAKGYTVAGTNGRMTEDGDTSLVWK
;
A
#
# COMPACT_ATOMS: atom_id res chain seq x y z
N SER A 1 -24.88 -7.33 -3.60
CA SER A 1 -23.87 -6.42 -4.15
C SER A 1 -23.04 -5.86 -3.01
N TRP A 2 -21.74 -5.83 -3.17
CA TRP A 2 -20.77 -5.35 -2.19
C TRP A 2 -20.90 -3.84 -1.96
N ILE A 3 -21.28 -3.15 -2.98
CA ILE A 3 -21.74 -1.78 -2.95
C ILE A 3 -23.13 -1.82 -3.54
N SER A 4 -24.15 -1.76 -2.74
CA SER A 4 -25.47 -1.55 -3.29
C SER A 4 -25.58 -0.09 -3.68
N GLY A 5 -25.78 0.20 -4.94
CA GLY A 5 -26.13 1.53 -5.42
C GLY A 5 -27.51 2.00 -4.93
N SER A 6 -28.01 1.45 -3.85
CA SER A 6 -29.17 1.92 -3.12
C SER A 6 -28.68 2.70 -1.91
N GLU A 7 -29.08 3.91 -1.80
CA GLU A 7 -28.81 4.89 -0.73
C GLU A 7 -29.14 4.40 0.70
N ALA A 8 -29.45 3.14 0.91
CA ALA A 8 -30.05 2.66 2.14
C ALA A 8 -29.22 1.67 2.96
N SER A 9 -28.09 1.23 2.50
CA SER A 9 -27.18 0.39 3.29
C SER A 9 -25.77 0.90 3.12
N GLY A 10 -25.08 1.17 4.21
CA GLY A 10 -23.70 1.56 4.23
C GLY A 10 -22.80 0.64 3.38
N ASN A 11 -21.62 1.09 3.11
CA ASN A 11 -20.60 0.31 2.46
C ASN A 11 -20.27 -0.93 3.31
N TYR A 12 -20.26 -2.11 2.71
CA TYR A 12 -19.87 -3.35 3.40
C TYR A 12 -18.49 -3.31 4.06
N LEU A 13 -17.63 -2.42 3.58
CA LEU A 13 -16.25 -2.28 4.06
C LEU A 13 -16.10 -1.23 5.17
N GLU A 14 -17.17 -0.53 5.51
CA GLU A 14 -17.26 0.34 6.69
C GLU A 14 -17.62 -0.45 7.94
N LEU A 15 -17.35 0.10 9.12
CA LEU A 15 -17.89 -0.45 10.36
C LEU A 15 -19.41 -0.33 10.38
N SER A 16 -20.09 -1.40 10.81
CA SER A 16 -21.52 -1.37 11.06
C SER A 16 -21.86 -0.51 12.28
N ALA A 17 -23.13 -0.09 12.39
CA ALA A 17 -23.60 0.65 13.55
C ALA A 17 -23.36 -0.10 14.87
N GLU A 18 -23.49 -1.43 14.84
CA GLU A 18 -23.27 -2.30 15.99
C GLU A 18 -21.79 -2.37 16.39
N GLU A 19 -20.88 -2.37 15.43
CA GLU A 19 -19.44 -2.33 15.68
C GLU A 19 -19.00 -0.95 16.24
N ILE A 20 -19.57 0.13 15.73
CA ILE A 20 -19.38 1.48 16.28
C ILE A 20 -19.89 1.55 17.72
N GLU A 21 -21.11 1.07 18.00
CA GLU A 21 -21.65 1.02 19.36
C GLU A 21 -20.75 0.18 20.30
N LEU A 22 -20.22 -0.94 19.81
CA LEU A 22 -19.28 -1.76 20.56
C LEU A 22 -18.03 -0.97 20.94
N LEU A 23 -17.41 -0.25 20.00
CA LEU A 23 -16.22 0.56 20.26
C LEU A 23 -16.51 1.68 21.27
N GLN A 24 -17.64 2.36 21.16
CA GLN A 24 -18.09 3.40 22.11
C GLN A 24 -18.25 2.83 23.51
N ASN A 25 -18.89 1.66 23.64
CA ASN A 25 -19.06 0.99 24.93
C ASN A 25 -17.72 0.54 25.52
N LEU A 26 -16.80 0.01 24.71
CA LEU A 26 -15.45 -0.37 25.16
C LEU A 26 -14.65 0.85 25.63
N LYS A 27 -14.74 1.97 24.90
CA LYS A 27 -14.11 3.21 25.34
C LYS A 27 -14.65 3.67 26.68
N ALA A 28 -15.95 3.66 26.89
CA ALA A 28 -16.55 4.05 28.19
C ALA A 28 -16.04 3.15 29.34
N LEU A 29 -15.84 1.84 29.09
CA LEU A 29 -15.29 0.91 30.07
C LEU A 29 -13.79 1.14 30.29
N LYS A 30 -13.04 1.54 29.28
CA LYS A 30 -11.64 1.97 29.43
C LYS A 30 -11.55 3.23 30.27
N ASP A 31 -12.35 4.24 29.96
CA ASP A 31 -12.35 5.53 30.67
C ASP A 31 -12.70 5.42 32.16
N ASN A 32 -13.57 4.47 32.52
CA ASN A 32 -13.89 4.21 33.91
C ASN A 32 -12.92 3.25 34.62
N GLY A 33 -11.87 2.80 33.91
CA GLY A 33 -10.79 1.95 34.47
C GLY A 33 -11.09 0.46 34.52
N THR A 34 -12.17 -0.01 33.89
CA THR A 34 -12.47 -1.46 33.79
C THR A 34 -11.45 -2.17 32.93
N PHE A 35 -11.05 -1.54 31.81
CA PHE A 35 -9.96 -1.98 30.93
C PHE A 35 -8.81 -0.98 30.92
N LYS A 36 -7.61 -1.46 30.58
CA LYS A 36 -6.44 -0.59 30.39
C LYS A 36 -6.25 -0.24 28.92
N ASN A 37 -6.38 -1.21 28.05
CA ASN A 37 -6.09 -1.10 26.63
C ASN A 37 -7.21 -1.68 25.79
N ILE A 38 -7.42 -1.12 24.61
CA ILE A 38 -8.28 -1.64 23.56
C ILE A 38 -7.36 -1.99 22.38
N ILE A 39 -7.37 -3.27 21.99
CA ILE A 39 -6.62 -3.77 20.83
C ILE A 39 -7.64 -4.32 19.84
N VAL A 40 -7.64 -3.79 18.62
CA VAL A 40 -8.54 -4.24 17.56
C VAL A 40 -7.83 -5.28 16.70
N LEU A 41 -8.44 -6.44 16.54
CA LEU A 41 -7.99 -7.47 15.60
C LEU A 41 -8.92 -7.49 14.39
N ILE A 42 -8.37 -7.07 13.24
CA ILE A 42 -9.10 -6.99 11.99
C ILE A 42 -9.05 -8.36 11.31
N ASN A 43 -10.16 -9.11 11.44
CA ASN A 43 -10.32 -10.43 10.85
C ASN A 43 -11.17 -10.32 9.57
N SER A 44 -10.58 -9.80 8.53
CA SER A 44 -11.21 -9.60 7.22
C SER A 44 -10.24 -9.96 6.10
N SER A 45 -10.73 -10.67 5.08
CA SER A 45 -9.99 -10.92 3.84
C SER A 45 -9.97 -9.70 2.92
N ASN A 46 -10.89 -8.75 3.15
CA ASN A 46 -11.00 -7.51 2.37
C ASN A 46 -10.32 -6.36 3.10
N ALA A 47 -9.83 -5.39 2.35
CA ALA A 47 -9.36 -4.12 2.89
C ALA A 47 -10.57 -3.30 3.34
N ILE A 48 -10.88 -3.34 4.63
CA ILE A 48 -11.92 -2.49 5.24
C ILE A 48 -11.42 -1.07 5.41
N GLU A 49 -12.33 -0.13 5.54
CA GLU A 49 -12.00 1.26 5.87
C GLU A 49 -11.44 1.36 7.29
N LEU A 50 -10.44 2.20 7.47
CA LEU A 50 -9.74 2.35 8.74
C LEU A 50 -9.86 3.77 9.32
N ASP A 51 -10.89 4.51 8.95
CA ASP A 51 -11.18 5.84 9.47
C ASP A 51 -11.34 5.82 10.99
N PHE A 52 -11.94 4.78 11.56
CA PHE A 52 -12.16 4.61 13.00
C PHE A 52 -10.86 4.53 13.83
N LEU A 53 -9.71 4.33 13.19
CA LEU A 53 -8.39 4.38 13.86
C LEU A 53 -7.84 5.81 13.96
N ASN A 54 -8.43 6.78 13.26
CA ASN A 54 -7.98 8.16 13.23
C ASN A 54 -9.11 9.14 13.66
N PRO A 55 -9.06 9.63 14.91
CA PRO A 55 -10.09 10.54 15.42
C PRO A 55 -10.22 11.86 14.63
N GLU A 56 -9.17 12.30 13.94
CA GLU A 56 -9.22 13.53 13.12
C GLU A 56 -10.02 13.33 11.83
N ILE A 57 -10.13 12.09 11.37
CA ILE A 57 -10.87 11.70 10.16
C ILE A 57 -12.31 11.33 10.51
N CYS A 58 -12.52 10.37 11.42
CA CYS A 58 -13.88 9.91 11.77
C CYS A 58 -14.62 10.85 12.72
N GLY A 59 -13.91 11.81 13.36
CA GLY A 59 -14.50 12.77 14.28
C GLY A 59 -14.80 12.23 15.69
N GLU A 60 -14.44 10.98 15.99
CA GLU A 60 -14.66 10.33 17.29
C GLU A 60 -13.42 9.55 17.73
N ASP A 61 -13.00 9.71 18.98
CA ASP A 61 -11.92 8.93 19.60
C ASP A 61 -12.51 7.69 20.29
N TYR A 62 -12.27 6.52 19.71
CA TYR A 62 -12.68 5.25 20.30
C TYR A 62 -11.68 4.69 21.34
N GLY A 63 -10.60 5.41 21.63
CA GLY A 63 -9.60 5.03 22.63
C GLY A 63 -8.82 3.77 22.27
N ILE A 64 -8.67 3.46 20.99
CA ILE A 64 -7.94 2.29 20.49
C ILE A 64 -6.43 2.53 20.67
N ASP A 65 -5.76 1.59 21.38
CA ASP A 65 -4.32 1.68 21.63
C ASP A 65 -3.48 1.00 20.54
N ALA A 66 -4.04 -0.04 19.90
CA ALA A 66 -3.37 -0.75 18.81
C ALA A 66 -4.40 -1.45 17.91
N ALA A 67 -4.04 -1.65 16.65
CA ALA A 67 -4.79 -2.46 15.72
C ALA A 67 -3.85 -3.45 15.01
N MET A 68 -4.37 -4.62 14.67
CA MET A 68 -3.62 -5.64 13.94
C MET A 68 -4.55 -6.29 12.91
N TRP A 69 -4.16 -6.23 11.65
CA TRP A 69 -4.78 -7.05 10.62
C TRP A 69 -4.27 -8.49 10.75
N ILE A 70 -5.19 -9.43 10.98
CA ILE A 70 -4.86 -10.85 11.14
C ILE A 70 -5.33 -11.70 9.96
N GLY A 71 -6.18 -11.15 9.08
CA GLY A 71 -6.74 -11.88 7.95
C GLY A 71 -7.40 -13.19 8.37
N ASP A 72 -7.37 -14.18 7.49
CA ASP A 72 -7.90 -15.51 7.75
C ASP A 72 -6.83 -16.42 8.37
N VAL A 73 -6.78 -16.46 9.69
CA VAL A 73 -5.73 -17.20 10.43
C VAL A 73 -5.90 -18.74 10.38
N GLY A 74 -7.05 -19.22 9.88
CA GLY A 74 -7.36 -20.66 9.84
C GLY A 74 -7.42 -21.31 11.22
N GLN A 75 -7.35 -22.64 11.27
CA GLN A 75 -7.55 -23.39 12.52
C GLN A 75 -6.41 -23.26 13.53
N THR A 76 -5.17 -23.08 13.07
CA THR A 76 -3.98 -23.07 13.94
C THR A 76 -3.26 -21.74 14.00
N GLY A 77 -3.46 -20.85 13.02
CA GLY A 77 -2.82 -19.54 12.98
C GLY A 77 -3.19 -18.63 14.13
N ILE A 78 -4.37 -18.83 14.73
CA ILE A 78 -4.80 -18.10 15.94
C ILE A 78 -3.80 -18.23 17.11
N ASN A 79 -3.04 -19.34 17.18
CA ASN A 79 -1.98 -19.49 18.16
C ASN A 79 -0.86 -18.45 17.96
N GLY A 80 -0.56 -18.09 16.71
CA GLY A 80 0.39 -17.02 16.38
C GLY A 80 -0.12 -15.65 16.85
N VAL A 81 -1.41 -15.36 16.67
CA VAL A 81 -2.02 -14.12 17.17
C VAL A 81 -1.87 -14.03 18.69
N GLY A 82 -2.15 -15.13 19.41
CA GLY A 82 -1.95 -15.17 20.87
C GLY A 82 -0.50 -14.91 21.28
N GLN A 83 0.49 -15.43 20.54
CA GLN A 83 1.91 -15.20 20.78
C GLN A 83 2.32 -13.75 20.52
N LEU A 84 1.79 -13.12 19.47
CA LEU A 84 2.01 -11.70 19.17
C LEU A 84 1.45 -10.83 20.30
N LEU A 85 0.20 -11.03 20.69
CA LEU A 85 -0.43 -10.28 21.79
C LEU A 85 0.28 -10.47 23.14
N ALA A 86 0.85 -11.65 23.38
CA ALA A 86 1.64 -11.92 24.57
C ALA A 86 3.09 -11.36 24.49
N GLY A 87 3.51 -10.82 23.37
CA GLY A 87 4.88 -10.31 23.15
C GLY A 87 5.96 -11.39 23.12
N THR A 88 5.58 -12.67 22.95
CA THR A 88 6.55 -13.80 22.85
C THR A 88 7.13 -13.94 21.45
N VAL A 89 6.45 -13.38 20.45
CA VAL A 89 6.89 -13.27 19.07
C VAL A 89 6.73 -11.82 18.62
N THR A 90 7.68 -11.32 17.87
CA THR A 90 7.65 -9.97 17.31
C THR A 90 6.95 -10.01 15.95
N PRO A 91 5.97 -9.11 15.68
CA PRO A 91 5.34 -9.01 14.37
C PRO A 91 6.36 -8.62 13.31
N SER A 92 6.19 -9.15 12.11
CA SER A 92 7.08 -8.90 10.97
C SER A 92 6.31 -8.98 9.63
N GLY A 93 4.98 -8.95 9.68
CA GLY A 93 4.14 -8.89 8.50
C GLY A 93 4.10 -7.49 7.92
N SER A 94 3.89 -7.39 6.60
CA SER A 94 3.64 -6.14 5.89
C SER A 94 2.31 -6.23 5.18
N LEU A 95 1.58 -5.13 5.09
CA LEU A 95 0.32 -5.05 4.37
C LEU A 95 0.55 -5.28 2.88
N VAL A 96 -0.32 -6.08 2.29
CA VAL A 96 -0.29 -6.41 0.85
C VAL A 96 -1.29 -5.57 0.04
N ASP A 97 -1.94 -4.64 0.70
CA ASP A 97 -2.88 -3.68 0.13
C ASP A 97 -2.63 -2.28 0.67
N THR A 98 -3.17 -1.27 -0.02
CA THR A 98 -3.30 0.09 0.51
C THR A 98 -4.61 0.17 1.26
N TYR A 99 -4.57 0.51 2.54
CA TYR A 99 -5.76 0.73 3.36
C TYR A 99 -6.14 2.20 3.37
N LEU A 100 -7.42 2.47 3.20
CA LEU A 100 -7.97 3.81 3.02
C LEU A 100 -8.84 4.19 4.20
N TYR A 101 -9.04 5.50 4.37
CA TYR A 101 -10.07 6.02 5.25
C TYR A 101 -11.47 5.92 4.63
N ASP A 102 -11.55 6.03 3.29
CA ASP A 102 -12.78 5.86 2.50
C ASP A 102 -12.42 5.08 1.23
N ASN A 103 -12.96 3.88 1.09
CA ASN A 103 -12.70 3.02 -0.06
C ASN A 103 -13.24 3.57 -1.38
N LEU A 104 -14.18 4.52 -1.35
CA LEU A 104 -14.66 5.19 -2.56
C LEU A 104 -13.59 6.11 -3.18
N ALA A 105 -12.52 6.43 -2.46
CA ALA A 105 -11.35 7.10 -3.03
C ALA A 105 -10.56 6.20 -4.00
N ASN A 106 -10.80 4.89 -3.99
CA ASN A 106 -10.16 3.95 -4.90
C ASN A 106 -10.90 3.92 -6.25
N PRO A 107 -10.24 4.23 -7.40
CA PRO A 107 -10.87 4.19 -8.72
C PRO A 107 -11.51 2.85 -9.07
N ALA A 108 -10.94 1.74 -8.60
CA ALA A 108 -11.48 0.41 -8.83
C ALA A 108 -12.87 0.23 -8.19
N MET A 109 -13.14 0.89 -7.07
CA MET A 109 -14.41 0.78 -6.36
C MET A 109 -15.55 1.47 -7.11
N TYR A 110 -15.29 2.57 -7.81
CA TYR A 110 -16.31 3.26 -8.63
C TYR A 110 -16.91 2.37 -9.71
N ASN A 111 -16.13 1.41 -10.21
CA ASN A 111 -16.55 0.51 -11.30
C ASN A 111 -16.89 -0.89 -10.78
N PHE A 112 -16.79 -1.11 -9.47
CA PHE A 112 -17.09 -2.37 -8.84
C PHE A 112 -18.58 -2.50 -8.51
N TYR A 113 -19.39 -2.54 -9.56
CA TYR A 113 -20.82 -2.83 -9.47
C TYR A 113 -21.30 -3.60 -10.68
N THR A 114 -22.46 -4.18 -10.57
CA THR A 114 -23.11 -4.94 -11.62
C THR A 114 -23.52 -4.04 -12.76
N GLN A 115 -22.83 -4.14 -13.90
CA GLN A 115 -23.22 -3.51 -15.16
C GLN A 115 -23.75 -4.55 -16.11
N ALA A 116 -24.99 -4.39 -16.58
CA ALA A 116 -25.62 -5.33 -17.50
C ALA A 116 -25.70 -4.75 -18.90
N TYR A 117 -25.49 -5.59 -19.91
CA TYR A 117 -25.82 -5.22 -21.29
C TYR A 117 -27.33 -5.07 -21.45
N PRO A 118 -27.85 -3.90 -21.90
CA PRO A 118 -29.29 -3.70 -22.08
C PRO A 118 -29.91 -4.68 -23.05
N ASN A 119 -29.14 -5.25 -23.98
CA ASN A 119 -29.54 -6.18 -24.99
C ASN A 119 -29.03 -7.61 -24.77
N ALA A 120 -28.70 -7.97 -23.57
CA ALA A 120 -28.18 -9.31 -23.24
C ALA A 120 -29.07 -10.45 -23.74
N ALA A 121 -30.39 -10.26 -23.70
CA ALA A 121 -31.36 -11.23 -24.17
C ALA A 121 -31.30 -11.43 -25.72
N GLU A 122 -31.01 -10.38 -26.47
CA GLU A 122 -30.93 -10.45 -27.93
C GLU A 122 -29.76 -11.32 -28.42
N TYR A 123 -28.70 -11.38 -27.64
CA TYR A 123 -27.50 -12.16 -27.94
C TYR A 123 -27.43 -13.49 -27.20
N ASN A 124 -28.54 -13.89 -26.58
CA ASN A 124 -28.62 -15.14 -25.80
C ASN A 124 -27.50 -15.29 -24.76
N LEU A 125 -27.11 -14.18 -24.16
CA LEU A 125 -26.08 -14.13 -23.07
C LEU A 125 -26.66 -14.52 -21.72
N LEU A 126 -27.98 -14.82 -21.66
CA LEU A 126 -28.66 -15.23 -20.45
C LEU A 126 -28.53 -16.73 -20.29
N THR A 127 -27.89 -17.17 -19.21
CA THR A 127 -27.81 -18.57 -18.81
C THR A 127 -28.84 -18.84 -17.72
N GLU A 128 -29.71 -19.81 -17.91
CA GLU A 128 -30.77 -20.16 -16.95
C GLU A 128 -30.16 -20.47 -15.58
N GLY A 129 -30.65 -19.80 -14.53
CA GLY A 129 -30.22 -20.00 -13.15
C GLY A 129 -28.96 -19.25 -12.70
N ALA A 130 -28.39 -18.39 -13.51
CA ALA A 130 -27.26 -17.57 -13.10
C ALA A 130 -27.72 -16.16 -12.66
N ASP A 131 -27.28 -15.72 -11.50
CA ASP A 131 -27.62 -14.39 -10.94
C ASP A 131 -26.91 -13.23 -11.63
N VAL A 132 -25.88 -13.52 -12.46
CA VAL A 132 -24.97 -12.55 -13.06
C VAL A 132 -24.90 -12.71 -14.60
N GLN A 133 -26.03 -12.63 -15.26
CA GLN A 133 -26.14 -12.90 -16.71
C GLN A 133 -25.97 -11.61 -17.54
N GLY A 134 -25.19 -11.69 -18.61
CA GLY A 134 -25.02 -10.59 -19.55
C GLY A 134 -24.41 -9.35 -18.91
N MET A 135 -23.51 -9.54 -17.94
CA MET A 135 -22.81 -8.47 -17.24
C MET A 135 -21.40 -8.25 -17.80
N TYR A 136 -20.87 -7.07 -17.52
CA TYR A 136 -19.51 -6.72 -17.87
C TYR A 136 -18.86 -5.92 -16.72
N SER A 137 -17.54 -5.95 -16.68
CA SER A 137 -16.72 -5.14 -15.76
C SER A 137 -15.95 -4.09 -16.55
N VAL A 138 -15.76 -2.93 -15.96
CA VAL A 138 -14.99 -1.83 -16.54
C VAL A 138 -13.73 -1.62 -15.72
N TYR A 139 -12.58 -1.80 -16.34
CA TYR A 139 -11.25 -1.56 -15.76
C TYR A 139 -10.73 -0.21 -16.27
N GLN A 140 -11.10 0.87 -15.60
CA GLN A 140 -10.70 2.24 -15.99
C GLN A 140 -9.36 2.65 -15.43
N GLU A 141 -8.91 1.98 -14.37
CA GLU A 141 -7.71 2.31 -13.62
C GLU A 141 -6.41 2.08 -14.41
N GLY A 142 -6.45 1.25 -15.48
CA GLY A 142 -5.27 0.95 -16.29
C GLY A 142 -4.16 0.32 -15.44
N ILE A 143 -2.97 0.93 -15.44
CA ILE A 143 -1.83 0.51 -14.61
C ILE A 143 -1.94 0.98 -13.15
N TYR A 144 -2.86 1.90 -12.86
CA TYR A 144 -2.98 2.58 -11.58
C TYR A 144 -3.87 1.78 -10.60
N LEU A 145 -3.43 0.56 -10.26
CA LEU A 145 -4.05 -0.30 -9.27
C LEU A 145 -3.37 -0.14 -7.91
N GLY A 146 -4.18 -0.06 -6.85
CA GLY A 146 -3.70 0.01 -5.46
C GLY A 146 -2.72 1.18 -5.25
N TYR A 147 -1.60 0.91 -4.59
CA TYR A 147 -0.60 1.93 -4.26
C TYR A 147 -0.08 2.70 -5.49
N ARG A 148 -0.04 2.10 -6.68
CA ARG A 148 0.39 2.80 -7.89
C ARG A 148 -0.47 4.02 -8.19
N TYR A 149 -1.77 3.97 -7.92
CA TYR A 149 -2.65 5.11 -8.04
C TYR A 149 -2.34 6.18 -6.99
N PHE A 150 -2.38 5.81 -5.73
CA PHE A 150 -2.28 6.75 -4.62
C PHE A 150 -0.92 7.44 -4.58
N GLU A 151 0.15 6.69 -4.81
CA GLU A 151 1.51 7.20 -4.79
C GLU A 151 1.83 8.04 -6.02
N THR A 152 1.28 7.72 -7.20
CA THR A 152 1.46 8.56 -8.40
C THR A 152 0.70 9.88 -8.26
N ARG A 153 -0.52 9.86 -7.71
CA ARG A 153 -1.26 11.08 -7.40
C ARG A 153 -0.50 11.96 -6.40
N TYR A 154 0.09 11.35 -5.40
CA TYR A 154 0.91 12.04 -4.42
C TYR A 154 2.15 12.68 -5.07
N GLU A 155 2.89 11.95 -5.88
CA GLU A 155 4.03 12.52 -6.62
C GLU A 155 3.61 13.71 -7.47
N ASP A 156 2.50 13.62 -8.19
CA ASP A 156 1.96 14.71 -8.99
C ASP A 156 1.64 15.96 -8.17
N VAL A 157 1.05 15.80 -6.98
CA VAL A 157 0.80 16.92 -6.05
C VAL A 157 2.09 17.55 -5.59
N VAL A 158 3.06 16.74 -5.17
CA VAL A 158 4.36 17.23 -4.68
C VAL A 158 5.11 17.99 -5.76
N MET A 159 5.17 17.44 -6.96
CA MET A 159 5.87 18.03 -8.11
C MET A 159 5.09 19.19 -8.75
N GLY A 160 3.79 19.30 -8.49
CA GLY A 160 2.91 20.25 -9.17
C GLY A 160 2.71 19.91 -10.65
N THR A 161 2.77 18.64 -10.99
CA THR A 161 2.59 18.11 -12.34
C THR A 161 1.17 17.56 -12.51
N ALA A 162 0.82 17.22 -13.76
CA ALA A 162 -0.48 16.68 -14.13
C ALA A 162 -1.66 17.52 -13.60
N LYS A 163 -2.84 16.90 -13.53
CA LYS A 163 -4.05 17.50 -12.94
C LYS A 163 -4.36 16.79 -11.63
N ALA A 164 -3.42 16.86 -10.69
CA ALA A 164 -3.54 16.17 -9.40
C ALA A 164 -4.77 16.65 -8.59
N GLY A 165 -5.24 17.89 -8.87
CA GLY A 165 -6.40 18.47 -8.18
C GLY A 165 -6.10 18.79 -6.72
N ASP A 166 -7.07 18.52 -5.89
CA ASP A 166 -7.04 18.71 -4.43
C ASP A 166 -6.74 17.40 -3.67
N TYR A 167 -6.13 16.43 -4.34
CA TYR A 167 -5.76 15.15 -3.71
C TYR A 167 -4.81 15.39 -2.53
N ASP A 168 -5.19 14.85 -1.39
CA ASP A 168 -4.39 14.84 -0.18
C ASP A 168 -4.17 13.40 0.27
N TRP A 169 -2.91 12.96 0.20
CA TRP A 169 -2.52 11.61 0.56
C TRP A 169 -2.82 11.31 2.03
N ALA A 170 -2.50 12.25 2.92
CA ALA A 170 -2.59 12.05 4.37
C ALA A 170 -4.04 11.89 4.87
N THR A 171 -5.02 12.43 4.13
CA THR A 171 -6.45 12.29 4.45
C THR A 171 -7.12 11.19 3.63
N THR A 172 -6.41 10.57 2.68
CA THR A 172 -6.94 9.51 1.82
C THR A 172 -6.44 8.13 2.26
N VAL A 173 -5.13 8.00 2.50
CA VAL A 173 -4.47 6.71 2.79
C VAL A 173 -4.27 6.59 4.30
N ALA A 174 -4.87 5.55 4.89
CA ALA A 174 -4.66 5.22 6.29
C ALA A 174 -3.33 4.50 6.51
N TYR A 175 -3.04 3.49 5.70
CA TYR A 175 -1.77 2.76 5.71
C TYR A 175 -1.36 2.38 4.29
N PRO A 176 -0.13 2.69 3.87
CA PRO A 176 0.35 2.38 2.52
C PRO A 176 0.60 0.88 2.32
N PHE A 177 0.63 0.47 1.06
CA PHE A 177 1.12 -0.86 0.69
C PHE A 177 2.53 -1.09 1.22
N GLY A 178 2.76 -2.25 1.81
CA GLY A 178 4.06 -2.62 2.37
C GLY A 178 4.24 -2.22 3.83
N TYR A 179 3.37 -1.36 4.39
CA TYR A 179 3.46 -0.93 5.78
C TYR A 179 3.44 -2.12 6.74
N GLY A 180 4.27 -2.07 7.76
CA GLY A 180 4.28 -3.02 8.85
C GLY A 180 4.94 -2.44 10.09
N ASP A 181 4.34 -2.67 11.25
CA ASP A 181 4.91 -2.27 12.53
C ASP A 181 5.52 -3.48 13.25
N SER A 182 6.42 -3.21 14.18
CA SER A 182 7.18 -4.23 14.90
C SER A 182 7.40 -3.82 16.35
N TYR A 183 7.70 -4.78 17.23
CA TYR A 183 8.12 -4.48 18.61
C TYR A 183 9.59 -4.08 18.70
N THR A 184 10.30 -4.03 17.57
CA THR A 184 11.67 -3.56 17.45
C THR A 184 11.79 -2.62 16.24
N SER A 185 12.93 -1.95 16.10
CA SER A 185 13.19 -1.03 14.99
C SER A 185 14.35 -1.53 14.16
N PHE A 186 14.34 -1.20 12.88
CA PHE A 186 15.40 -1.55 11.94
C PHE A 186 15.96 -0.30 11.27
N ALA A 187 17.22 -0.37 10.87
CA ALA A 187 17.86 0.65 10.05
C ALA A 187 18.52 0.01 8.82
N TYR A 188 18.41 0.69 7.70
CA TYR A 188 19.06 0.31 6.45
C TYR A 188 20.35 1.12 6.28
N SER A 189 21.37 0.49 5.71
CA SER A 189 22.65 1.14 5.41
C SER A 189 23.37 0.41 4.28
N ASN A 190 24.42 1.02 3.73
CA ASN A 190 25.23 0.45 2.66
C ASN A 190 24.41 0.04 1.42
N PHE A 191 23.36 0.80 1.12
CA PHE A 191 22.56 0.57 -0.07
C PHE A 191 23.41 0.75 -1.32
N ASN A 192 23.39 -0.23 -2.20
CA ASN A 192 24.13 -0.20 -3.45
C ASN A 192 23.41 -1.00 -4.53
N VAL A 193 23.52 -0.56 -5.76
CA VAL A 193 22.97 -1.27 -6.93
C VAL A 193 24.11 -1.48 -7.94
N THR A 194 24.22 -2.69 -8.42
CA THR A 194 25.15 -3.03 -9.51
C THR A 194 24.37 -3.53 -10.71
N GLU A 195 24.75 -3.07 -11.89
CA GLU A 195 24.11 -3.43 -13.16
C GLU A 195 24.90 -4.54 -13.87
N SER A 196 24.19 -5.49 -14.44
CA SER A 196 24.69 -6.49 -15.40
C SER A 196 23.92 -6.37 -16.73
N ASP A 197 24.22 -7.24 -17.69
CA ASP A 197 23.57 -7.20 -19.01
C ASP A 197 22.05 -7.40 -18.92
N ASP A 198 21.57 -8.23 -17.99
CA ASP A 198 20.17 -8.67 -17.89
C ASP A 198 19.48 -8.35 -16.56
N ALA A 199 20.23 -7.87 -15.55
CA ALA A 199 19.69 -7.66 -14.21
C ALA A 199 20.39 -6.51 -13.45
N PHE A 200 19.71 -6.02 -12.42
CA PHE A 200 20.27 -5.21 -11.34
C PHE A 200 20.37 -6.07 -10.07
N THR A 201 21.45 -5.94 -9.35
CA THR A 201 21.63 -6.56 -8.03
C THR A 201 21.66 -5.45 -6.98
N VAL A 202 20.66 -5.45 -6.13
CA VAL A 202 20.53 -4.52 -5.01
C VAL A 202 21.08 -5.19 -3.76
N THR A 203 21.93 -4.48 -3.03
CA THR A 203 22.51 -4.94 -1.76
C THR A 203 22.36 -3.86 -0.70
N LEU A 204 22.06 -4.25 0.52
CA LEU A 204 22.04 -3.36 1.68
C LEU A 204 22.23 -4.17 2.96
N LYS A 205 22.57 -3.45 4.02
CA LYS A 205 22.65 -4.00 5.38
C LYS A 205 21.43 -3.58 6.19
N VAL A 206 20.76 -4.55 6.82
CA VAL A 206 19.68 -4.35 7.79
C VAL A 206 20.22 -4.57 9.19
N THR A 207 19.98 -3.64 10.09
CA THR A 207 20.38 -3.71 11.49
C THR A 207 19.18 -3.57 12.39
N ASN A 208 18.97 -4.50 13.33
CA ASN A 208 18.01 -4.32 14.42
C ASN A 208 18.56 -3.27 15.41
N THR A 209 17.96 -2.09 15.41
CA THR A 209 18.37 -0.95 16.28
C THR A 209 17.61 -0.92 17.60
N GLY A 210 16.62 -1.78 17.79
CA GLY A 210 15.90 -1.92 19.05
C GLY A 210 16.78 -2.48 20.16
N LYS A 211 16.30 -2.40 21.39
CA LYS A 211 17.08 -2.77 22.58
C LYS A 211 16.58 -4.04 23.27
N THR A 212 15.37 -4.48 22.95
CA THR A 212 14.66 -5.48 23.75
C THR A 212 14.27 -6.71 22.93
N TYR A 213 13.72 -6.52 21.74
CA TYR A 213 13.11 -7.60 20.99
C TYR A 213 13.95 -8.00 19.77
N SER A 214 14.04 -9.30 19.55
CA SER A 214 14.51 -9.83 18.28
C SER A 214 13.36 -9.76 17.27
N GLY A 215 13.66 -9.51 16.00
CA GLY A 215 12.63 -9.42 14.95
C GLY A 215 13.19 -9.71 13.57
N LYS A 216 12.29 -9.77 12.61
CA LYS A 216 12.58 -9.87 11.18
C LYS A 216 12.14 -8.61 10.48
N GLU A 217 12.87 -8.22 9.44
CA GLU A 217 12.53 -7.10 8.59
C GLU A 217 12.25 -7.57 7.17
N THR A 218 11.27 -6.97 6.52
CA THR A 218 10.97 -7.19 5.10
C THR A 218 11.46 -5.99 4.28
N VAL A 219 12.64 -6.15 3.70
CA VAL A 219 13.19 -5.16 2.77
C VAL A 219 12.39 -5.18 1.48
N GLN A 220 11.91 -4.03 1.05
CA GLN A 220 11.19 -3.85 -0.20
C GLN A 220 12.01 -2.94 -1.11
N VAL A 221 12.18 -3.33 -2.37
CA VAL A 221 12.87 -2.55 -3.38
C VAL A 221 11.87 -2.09 -4.42
N TYR A 222 11.81 -0.80 -4.61
CA TYR A 222 10.96 -0.14 -5.59
C TYR A 222 11.81 0.51 -6.68
N PHE A 223 11.23 0.65 -7.87
CA PHE A 223 11.83 1.42 -8.94
C PHE A 223 10.85 2.45 -9.49
N GLN A 224 11.41 3.48 -10.08
CA GLN A 224 10.70 4.41 -10.95
C GLN A 224 11.40 4.46 -12.29
N SER A 225 10.66 4.21 -13.36
CA SER A 225 11.14 4.33 -14.74
C SER A 225 11.09 5.79 -15.24
N PRO A 226 11.88 6.16 -16.23
CA PRO A 226 11.74 7.48 -16.86
C PRO A 226 10.39 7.63 -17.54
N TYR A 227 9.79 8.82 -17.46
CA TYR A 227 8.59 9.19 -18.21
C TYR A 227 8.98 10.12 -19.35
N THR A 228 9.12 9.53 -20.54
CA THR A 228 9.74 10.15 -21.69
C THR A 228 8.74 10.93 -22.57
N ASP A 229 9.25 11.74 -23.50
CA ASP A 229 8.39 12.38 -24.49
C ASP A 229 7.76 11.37 -25.46
N TYR A 230 8.41 10.21 -25.67
CA TYR A 230 7.83 9.10 -26.41
C TYR A 230 6.61 8.54 -25.68
N ASP A 231 6.69 8.31 -24.35
CA ASP A 231 5.58 7.82 -23.55
C ASP A 231 4.38 8.77 -23.67
N LYS A 232 4.61 10.06 -23.46
CA LYS A 232 3.57 11.10 -23.54
C LYS A 232 2.90 11.15 -24.91
N ALA A 233 3.70 11.06 -25.99
CA ALA A 233 3.21 11.10 -27.34
C ALA A 233 2.38 9.86 -27.72
N ASN A 234 2.63 8.70 -27.11
CA ASN A 234 2.00 7.44 -27.41
C ASN A 234 0.98 6.99 -26.34
N GLY A 235 0.68 7.84 -25.34
CA GLY A 235 -0.28 7.53 -24.28
C GLY A 235 0.15 6.36 -23.39
N ILE A 236 1.47 6.23 -23.16
CA ILE A 236 2.04 5.26 -22.24
C ILE A 236 2.12 5.94 -20.88
N GLU A 237 1.65 5.27 -19.85
CA GLU A 237 1.64 5.78 -18.48
C GLU A 237 2.66 5.03 -17.61
N LYS A 238 3.18 5.72 -16.59
CA LYS A 238 4.16 5.20 -15.64
C LYS A 238 3.71 5.50 -14.22
N ALA A 239 3.91 4.54 -13.31
CA ALA A 239 3.67 4.77 -11.90
C ALA A 239 4.87 5.47 -11.23
N ALA A 240 4.61 6.23 -10.15
CA ALA A 240 5.64 6.90 -9.37
C ALA A 240 6.60 5.91 -8.71
N ALA A 241 6.11 4.73 -8.32
CA ALA A 241 6.93 3.64 -7.81
C ALA A 241 6.29 2.30 -8.13
N GLU A 242 7.13 1.30 -8.40
CA GLU A 242 6.70 -0.09 -8.59
C GLU A 242 7.60 -1.02 -7.78
N LEU A 243 7.00 -1.92 -7.00
CA LEU A 243 7.75 -2.95 -6.28
C LEU A 243 8.38 -3.92 -7.30
N CYS A 244 9.71 -4.04 -7.26
CA CYS A 244 10.46 -4.91 -8.16
C CYS A 244 11.20 -6.04 -7.46
N GLY A 245 11.23 -6.05 -6.14
CA GLY A 245 11.82 -7.13 -5.37
C GLY A 245 11.66 -6.95 -3.87
N PHE A 246 11.70 -8.04 -3.15
CA PHE A 246 11.69 -8.01 -1.69
C PHE A 246 12.45 -9.21 -1.13
N ALA A 247 12.92 -9.06 0.10
CA ALA A 247 13.53 -10.14 0.86
C ALA A 247 13.27 -9.94 2.36
N LYS A 248 13.19 -11.05 3.07
CA LYS A 248 12.97 -11.03 4.52
C LYS A 248 14.22 -11.53 5.23
N THR A 249 14.68 -10.79 6.24
CA THR A 249 15.84 -11.19 7.04
C THR A 249 15.55 -12.43 7.87
N ASP A 250 16.58 -13.06 8.36
CA ASP A 250 16.48 -13.95 9.51
C ASP A 250 16.07 -13.16 10.77
N VAL A 251 15.88 -13.87 11.88
CA VAL A 251 15.60 -13.21 13.17
C VAL A 251 16.87 -12.51 13.65
N LEU A 252 16.83 -11.19 13.68
CA LEU A 252 17.94 -10.35 14.16
C LEU A 252 17.74 -10.01 15.64
N ALA A 253 18.69 -10.40 16.47
CA ALA A 253 18.76 -9.95 17.87
C ALA A 253 19.04 -8.43 17.93
N PRO A 254 18.76 -7.75 19.06
CA PRO A 254 19.14 -6.35 19.26
C PRO A 254 20.62 -6.10 18.93
N GLY A 255 20.87 -5.16 18.01
CA GLY A 255 22.21 -4.81 17.52
C GLY A 255 22.78 -5.74 16.44
N ALA A 256 22.11 -6.85 16.12
CA ALA A 256 22.55 -7.74 15.04
C ALA A 256 22.19 -7.15 13.66
N SER A 257 22.97 -7.55 12.66
CA SER A 257 22.79 -7.10 11.28
C SER A 257 22.88 -8.26 10.30
N GLU A 258 22.26 -8.10 9.14
CA GLU A 258 22.30 -9.01 8.01
C GLU A 258 22.48 -8.22 6.71
N ASP A 259 23.28 -8.74 5.79
CA ASP A 259 23.41 -8.19 4.45
C ASP A 259 22.38 -8.88 3.55
N VAL A 260 21.49 -8.08 2.94
CA VAL A 260 20.42 -8.54 2.06
C VAL A 260 20.78 -8.28 0.62
N THR A 261 20.50 -9.25 -0.26
CA THR A 261 20.73 -9.16 -1.71
C THR A 261 19.45 -9.50 -2.46
N ILE A 262 19.03 -8.63 -3.37
CA ILE A 262 17.84 -8.77 -4.20
C ILE A 262 18.23 -8.58 -5.66
N THR A 263 17.87 -9.53 -6.52
CA THR A 263 18.11 -9.46 -7.97
C THR A 263 16.84 -9.09 -8.69
N VAL A 264 16.91 -8.03 -9.50
CA VAL A 264 15.80 -7.50 -10.31
C VAL A 264 16.16 -7.65 -11.78
N LYS A 265 15.41 -8.42 -12.54
CA LYS A 265 15.62 -8.59 -13.97
C LYS A 265 15.22 -7.32 -14.72
N LYS A 266 16.04 -6.89 -15.69
CA LYS A 266 15.68 -5.76 -16.57
C LYS A 266 14.36 -5.98 -17.30
N SER A 267 14.02 -7.24 -17.58
CA SER A 267 12.74 -7.59 -18.18
C SER A 267 11.50 -7.20 -17.34
N GLU A 268 11.66 -7.02 -16.04
CA GLU A 268 10.58 -6.67 -15.12
C GLU A 268 10.34 -5.16 -15.02
N LEU A 269 11.27 -4.35 -15.55
CA LEU A 269 11.17 -2.89 -15.60
C LEU A 269 10.49 -2.38 -16.88
N ARG A 270 10.04 -3.29 -17.73
CA ARG A 270 9.47 -2.95 -19.05
C ARG A 270 8.02 -2.48 -18.91
N THR A 271 7.66 -1.54 -19.77
CA THR A 271 6.30 -1.06 -19.95
C THR A 271 5.74 -1.55 -21.28
N TYR A 272 4.44 -1.83 -21.32
CA TYR A 272 3.79 -2.26 -22.57
C TYR A 272 3.31 -1.04 -23.36
N ASP A 273 3.81 -0.88 -24.58
CA ASP A 273 3.33 0.11 -25.53
C ASP A 273 2.21 -0.49 -26.39
N ALA A 274 0.97 -0.18 -26.05
CA ALA A 274 -0.21 -0.69 -26.73
C ALA A 274 -0.50 0.01 -28.05
N ASN A 275 -0.04 1.25 -28.22
CA ASN A 275 -0.50 2.12 -29.30
C ASN A 275 0.44 2.11 -30.52
N ASN A 276 1.76 2.09 -30.29
CA ASN A 276 2.73 2.21 -31.36
C ASN A 276 3.55 0.93 -31.57
N ALA A 277 4.43 0.57 -30.62
CA ALA A 277 5.30 -0.61 -30.77
C ALA A 277 4.55 -1.94 -30.62
N LYS A 278 3.42 -1.96 -29.90
CA LYS A 278 2.57 -3.13 -29.60
C LYS A 278 3.35 -4.27 -28.97
N THR A 279 4.27 -3.91 -28.11
CA THR A 279 5.16 -4.82 -27.37
C THR A 279 5.65 -4.16 -26.10
N TYR A 280 6.39 -4.94 -25.29
CA TYR A 280 7.10 -4.40 -24.13
C TYR A 280 8.33 -3.60 -24.60
N ILE A 281 8.47 -2.41 -24.03
CA ILE A 281 9.60 -1.50 -24.25
C ILE A 281 10.36 -1.27 -22.95
N LEU A 282 11.62 -0.92 -23.06
CA LEU A 282 12.47 -0.42 -21.98
C LEU A 282 13.02 0.93 -22.44
N ASP A 283 12.58 2.00 -21.81
CA ASP A 283 12.97 3.35 -22.20
C ASP A 283 14.40 3.65 -21.80
N ALA A 284 15.07 4.49 -22.59
CA ALA A 284 16.34 5.07 -22.22
C ALA A 284 16.09 6.28 -21.30
N GLY A 285 16.83 6.36 -20.21
CA GLY A 285 16.71 7.47 -19.26
C GLY A 285 17.11 7.06 -17.84
N ASP A 286 16.78 7.95 -16.91
CA ASP A 286 17.12 7.77 -15.51
C ASP A 286 16.11 6.84 -14.83
N TYR A 287 16.57 5.71 -14.33
CA TYR A 287 15.85 4.80 -13.44
C TYR A 287 16.28 5.07 -12.01
N TYR A 288 15.32 5.19 -11.13
CA TYR A 288 15.58 5.27 -9.69
C TYR A 288 15.26 3.93 -9.05
N PHE A 289 16.19 3.41 -8.23
CA PHE A 289 15.94 2.29 -7.34
C PHE A 289 16.03 2.77 -5.91
N THR A 290 15.11 2.30 -5.05
CA THR A 290 15.15 2.61 -3.63
C THR A 290 14.76 1.40 -2.80
N ALA A 291 15.40 1.24 -1.63
CA ALA A 291 14.92 0.36 -0.58
C ALA A 291 14.06 1.17 0.39
N ALA A 292 12.91 0.62 0.75
CA ALA A 292 11.97 1.29 1.64
C ALA A 292 11.18 0.28 2.48
N THR A 293 10.50 0.75 3.52
CA THR A 293 9.64 -0.05 4.38
C THR A 293 8.23 -0.21 3.81
N ASP A 294 7.84 0.69 2.91
CA ASP A 294 6.53 0.74 2.25
C ASP A 294 6.58 1.58 0.97
N SER A 295 5.48 1.62 0.22
CA SER A 295 5.39 2.35 -1.06
C SER A 295 5.49 3.85 -0.91
N HIS A 296 4.99 4.43 0.18
CA HIS A 296 5.03 5.86 0.40
C HIS A 296 6.43 6.37 0.72
N ASN A 297 7.12 5.68 1.60
CA ASN A 297 8.54 5.92 1.88
C ASN A 297 9.39 5.80 0.61
N ALA A 298 9.08 4.84 -0.27
CA ALA A 298 9.77 4.70 -1.55
C ALA A 298 9.62 5.96 -2.42
N VAL A 299 8.42 6.50 -2.54
CA VAL A 299 8.18 7.72 -3.31
C VAL A 299 8.84 8.93 -2.66
N ASN A 300 8.79 9.07 -1.33
CA ASN A 300 9.48 10.13 -0.62
C ASN A 300 11.00 10.09 -0.82
N ASN A 301 11.62 8.91 -0.78
CA ASN A 301 13.04 8.74 -1.08
C ASN A 301 13.38 9.20 -2.50
N ILE A 302 12.59 8.80 -3.50
CA ILE A 302 12.79 9.18 -4.90
C ILE A 302 12.59 10.69 -5.10
N LEU A 303 11.56 11.29 -4.48
CA LEU A 303 11.32 12.73 -4.52
C LEU A 303 12.48 13.50 -3.90
N ALA A 304 13.00 13.05 -2.76
CA ALA A 304 14.19 13.64 -2.14
C ALA A 304 15.42 13.57 -3.07
N ALA A 305 15.64 12.44 -3.76
CA ALA A 305 16.70 12.29 -4.74
C ALA A 305 16.53 13.20 -5.98
N LYS A 306 15.29 13.60 -6.29
CA LYS A 306 14.95 14.61 -7.30
C LYS A 306 15.08 16.05 -6.78
N GLY A 307 15.40 16.23 -5.49
CA GLY A 307 15.62 17.54 -4.86
C GLY A 307 14.38 18.17 -4.21
N TYR A 308 13.30 17.42 -4.04
CA TYR A 308 12.12 17.88 -3.30
C TYR A 308 12.31 17.68 -1.80
N THR A 309 11.75 18.59 -1.00
CA THR A 309 11.74 18.52 0.46
C THR A 309 10.38 18.99 1.00
N VAL A 310 10.07 18.63 2.21
CA VAL A 310 8.84 19.12 2.89
C VAL A 310 8.78 20.64 2.86
N ALA A 311 9.86 21.31 3.25
CA ALA A 311 9.94 22.77 3.26
C ALA A 311 9.86 23.37 1.85
N GLY A 312 10.54 22.78 0.85
CA GLY A 312 10.57 23.26 -0.54
C GLY A 312 9.22 23.11 -1.26
N THR A 313 8.39 22.20 -0.81
CA THR A 313 7.05 21.95 -1.36
C THR A 313 5.93 22.60 -0.57
N ASN A 314 6.25 23.41 0.45
CA ASN A 314 5.28 24.02 1.36
C ASN A 314 4.36 22.98 2.05
N GLY A 315 4.91 21.85 2.47
CA GLY A 315 4.20 20.79 3.16
C GLY A 315 3.37 19.87 2.25
N ARG A 316 3.49 19.96 0.92
CA ARG A 316 2.86 18.99 0.02
C ARG A 316 3.53 17.62 0.08
N MET A 317 4.85 17.59 0.30
CA MET A 317 5.58 16.38 0.66
C MET A 317 5.35 16.09 2.15
N THR A 318 4.97 14.88 2.48
CA THR A 318 4.56 14.49 3.84
C THR A 318 5.73 14.35 4.80
N GLU A 319 6.86 13.87 4.29
CA GLU A 319 8.11 13.71 5.04
C GLU A 319 9.32 13.80 4.11
N ASP A 320 10.48 14.16 4.65
CA ASP A 320 11.74 14.13 3.90
C ASP A 320 12.21 12.68 3.72
N GLY A 321 12.53 12.30 2.50
CA GLY A 321 13.01 10.97 2.17
C GLY A 321 14.52 10.79 2.41
N ASP A 322 14.96 9.54 2.47
CA ASP A 322 16.37 9.17 2.64
C ASP A 322 17.05 8.93 1.29
N THR A 323 17.83 9.91 0.85
CA THR A 323 18.58 9.83 -0.42
C THR A 323 19.72 8.81 -0.37
N SER A 324 20.17 8.39 0.80
CA SER A 324 21.19 7.34 0.95
C SER A 324 20.71 5.96 0.55
N LEU A 325 19.39 5.80 0.47
CA LEU A 325 18.71 4.57 0.04
C LEU A 325 18.25 4.64 -1.43
N VAL A 326 18.76 5.59 -2.21
CA VAL A 326 18.42 5.76 -3.63
C VAL A 326 19.64 5.61 -4.50
N TRP A 327 19.49 4.85 -5.56
CA TRP A 327 20.44 4.74 -6.69
C TRP A 327 19.75 5.21 -7.98
N LYS A 328 20.54 5.88 -8.84
CA LYS A 328 20.09 6.42 -10.12
C LYS A 328 21.00 5.94 -11.25
#